data_512bb4ec8b9ad2c72f5264f1b02105a8
#
_entry.id   512bb4ec8b9ad2c72f5264f1b02105a8
#
_cell.length_a   1.000
_cell.length_b   1.000
_cell.length_c   1.000
_cell.angle_alpha   90.00
_cell.angle_beta   90.00
_cell.angle_gamma   90.00
#
_symmetry.space_group_name_H-M   'P 1'
#
loop_
_entity.id
_entity.type
_entity.pdbx_description
1 polymer ?
#
loop_
_entity_poly.entity_id
_entity_poly.type
_entity_poly.pdbx_seq_one_letter_code
_entity_poly.pdbx_strand_id
1 'polypeptide(L)'
;MLPILHVNGFKISERTIFGCMDNKELISLFTGYGYQVCIVEDLNDIDTDLHCAMRWAIGEIHAIQHAARSGKPIMKPRWPIIILRTPKGWSGPKEIHNQFIEGSFHSHQVPLPNAGSDKEELQALQQWLAKYGPRELFTDNGNVIDDVKSVIPTDSAKKLGQRYEVYKGYVPPNLPDWQQFCAKKGEQESSMKAIGNLIDKAFVQNPHSIRLFSPDELESNKLSAALAHTGRNFQWDSYSNAKGGRVIEVLSEHLCQGFMQGYTLTGRIGIFPSYESFLGIVHTMMVQYAKFMKMVLPHPYNLVYEIQLTLYTGP
;
A
#
# COMPACT_ATOMS: atom_id res chain seq x y z
N MET A 1 -2.64 8.63 -4.40
CA MET A 1 -1.57 7.62 -4.59
C MET A 1 -1.24 7.59 -6.07
N LEU A 2 0.02 7.53 -6.46
CA LEU A 2 0.46 7.31 -7.84
C LEU A 2 1.11 5.92 -7.92
N PRO A 3 0.48 4.93 -8.59
CA PRO A 3 1.11 3.65 -8.84
C PRO A 3 2.21 3.79 -9.90
N ILE A 4 3.38 3.20 -9.64
CA ILE A 4 4.44 2.98 -10.63
C ILE A 4 4.68 1.48 -10.69
N LEU A 5 4.27 0.86 -11.79
CA LEU A 5 4.47 -0.56 -12.02
C LEU A 5 5.81 -0.77 -12.74
N HIS A 6 6.78 -1.32 -12.03
CA HIS A 6 8.07 -1.67 -12.65
C HIS A 6 8.00 -3.05 -13.29
N VAL A 7 8.04 -3.08 -14.62
CA VAL A 7 7.98 -4.31 -15.42
C VAL A 7 9.38 -4.64 -15.92
N ASN A 8 10.14 -5.40 -15.14
CA ASN A 8 11.48 -5.88 -15.52
C ASN A 8 11.47 -7.27 -16.19
N GLY A 9 10.31 -7.86 -16.34
CA GLY A 9 10.11 -9.12 -17.05
C GLY A 9 10.21 -10.38 -16.20
N PHE A 10 10.83 -10.34 -15.03
CA PHE A 10 11.10 -11.54 -14.21
C PHE A 10 10.65 -11.38 -12.76
N LYS A 11 10.23 -12.48 -12.12
CA LYS A 11 10.16 -12.60 -10.66
C LYS A 11 11.56 -12.93 -10.09
N ILE A 12 11.86 -14.19 -9.85
CA ILE A 12 13.23 -14.64 -9.50
C ILE A 12 13.93 -15.13 -10.77
N SER A 13 13.60 -16.32 -11.24
CA SER A 13 14.18 -16.96 -12.44
C SER A 13 13.22 -16.99 -13.64
N GLU A 14 11.92 -16.92 -13.39
CA GLU A 14 10.89 -17.06 -14.40
C GLU A 14 10.23 -15.72 -14.76
N ARG A 15 9.67 -15.67 -15.96
CA ARG A 15 8.91 -14.52 -16.45
C ARG A 15 7.67 -14.27 -15.59
N THR A 16 7.34 -13.01 -15.39
CA THR A 16 6.05 -12.62 -14.81
C THR A 16 4.97 -12.54 -15.89
N ILE A 17 3.69 -12.59 -15.48
CA ILE A 17 2.57 -12.39 -16.40
C ILE A 17 2.74 -11.05 -17.14
N PHE A 18 2.99 -9.94 -16.42
CA PHE A 18 3.21 -8.64 -17.03
C PHE A 18 4.49 -8.58 -17.88
N GLY A 19 5.50 -9.38 -17.54
CA GLY A 19 6.73 -9.48 -18.34
C GLY A 19 6.54 -10.17 -19.68
N CYS A 20 5.46 -10.94 -19.86
CA CYS A 20 5.09 -11.60 -21.12
C CYS A 20 4.14 -10.73 -21.97
N MET A 21 3.62 -9.63 -21.44
CA MET A 21 2.71 -8.73 -22.15
C MET A 21 3.49 -7.67 -22.92
N ASP A 22 2.99 -7.34 -24.11
CA ASP A 22 3.43 -6.17 -24.84
C ASP A 22 2.82 -4.87 -24.29
N ASN A 23 3.22 -3.73 -24.83
CA ASN A 23 2.72 -2.43 -24.39
C ASN A 23 1.23 -2.26 -24.65
N LYS A 24 0.71 -2.78 -25.75
CA LYS A 24 -0.70 -2.69 -26.11
C LYS A 24 -1.56 -3.48 -25.14
N GLU A 25 -1.11 -4.67 -24.76
CA GLU A 25 -1.79 -5.51 -23.78
C GLU A 25 -1.80 -4.85 -22.39
N LEU A 26 -0.66 -4.31 -21.93
CA LEU A 26 -0.56 -3.60 -20.65
C LEU A 26 -1.44 -2.34 -20.62
N ILE A 27 -1.41 -1.53 -21.69
CA ILE A 27 -2.26 -0.34 -21.79
C ILE A 27 -3.74 -0.75 -21.73
N SER A 28 -4.13 -1.77 -22.49
CA SER A 28 -5.54 -2.25 -22.53
C SER A 28 -5.98 -2.75 -21.16
N LEU A 29 -5.14 -3.52 -20.47
CA LEU A 29 -5.43 -4.07 -19.14
C LEU A 29 -5.66 -2.96 -18.11
N PHE A 30 -4.73 -2.04 -17.98
CA PHE A 30 -4.81 -0.99 -16.96
C PHE A 30 -5.84 0.10 -17.31
N THR A 31 -6.08 0.34 -18.60
CA THR A 31 -7.22 1.17 -19.04
C THR A 31 -8.55 0.52 -18.67
N GLY A 32 -8.67 -0.79 -18.81
CA GLY A 32 -9.83 -1.57 -18.36
C GLY A 32 -10.08 -1.46 -16.85
N TYR A 33 -9.01 -1.39 -16.05
CA TYR A 33 -9.09 -1.11 -14.60
C TYR A 33 -9.42 0.35 -14.26
N GLY A 34 -9.54 1.22 -15.24
CA GLY A 34 -9.92 2.62 -15.03
C GLY A 34 -8.76 3.57 -14.83
N TYR A 35 -7.54 3.20 -15.22
CA TYR A 35 -6.38 4.07 -15.18
C TYR A 35 -6.16 4.84 -16.49
N GLN A 36 -5.45 5.97 -16.40
CA GLN A 36 -4.74 6.59 -17.50
C GLN A 36 -3.30 6.06 -17.48
N VAL A 37 -2.87 5.43 -18.56
CA VAL A 37 -1.59 4.71 -18.61
C VAL A 37 -0.54 5.52 -19.32
N CYS A 38 0.63 5.68 -18.72
CA CYS A 38 1.84 6.19 -19.34
C CYS A 38 2.94 5.14 -19.26
N ILE A 39 3.58 4.80 -20.38
CA ILE A 39 4.71 3.88 -20.44
C ILE A 39 6.00 4.70 -20.48
N VAL A 40 6.98 4.30 -19.66
CA VAL A 40 8.33 4.84 -19.60
C VAL A 40 9.29 3.70 -19.92
N GLU A 41 9.98 3.80 -21.06
CA GLU A 41 10.84 2.72 -21.55
C GLU A 41 12.03 3.19 -22.41
N ASP A 42 12.21 4.50 -22.59
CA ASP A 42 13.38 4.99 -23.29
C ASP A 42 14.64 4.87 -22.42
N LEU A 43 15.35 3.75 -22.61
CA LEU A 43 16.58 3.47 -21.84
C LEU A 43 17.76 4.40 -22.19
N ASN A 44 17.67 5.16 -23.26
CA ASN A 44 18.73 6.11 -23.65
C ASN A 44 18.59 7.42 -22.85
N ASP A 45 17.36 7.80 -22.49
CA ASP A 45 17.07 8.99 -21.72
C ASP A 45 15.90 8.76 -20.74
N ILE A 46 16.06 7.72 -19.92
CA ILE A 46 15.02 7.28 -18.96
C ILE A 46 14.67 8.36 -17.94
N ASP A 47 15.64 9.19 -17.58
CA ASP A 47 15.46 10.24 -16.58
C ASP A 47 14.50 11.32 -17.08
N THR A 48 14.67 11.76 -18.34
CA THR A 48 13.75 12.72 -18.97
C THR A 48 12.38 12.09 -19.20
N ASP A 49 12.33 10.84 -19.70
CA ASP A 49 11.07 10.13 -19.93
C ASP A 49 10.28 9.97 -18.62
N LEU A 50 10.92 9.49 -17.55
CA LEU A 50 10.30 9.37 -16.23
C LEU A 50 9.90 10.73 -15.66
N HIS A 51 10.74 11.77 -15.81
CA HIS A 51 10.42 13.12 -15.36
C HIS A 51 9.15 13.66 -16.03
N CYS A 52 9.04 13.50 -17.35
CA CYS A 52 7.85 13.92 -18.10
C CYS A 52 6.60 13.15 -17.66
N ALA A 53 6.70 11.84 -17.48
CA ALA A 53 5.61 11.00 -16.98
C ALA A 53 5.17 11.39 -15.57
N MET A 54 6.11 11.67 -14.67
CA MET A 54 5.82 12.14 -13.31
C MET A 54 5.11 13.50 -13.30
N ARG A 55 5.57 14.45 -14.09
CA ARG A 55 4.92 15.76 -14.23
C ARG A 55 3.50 15.65 -14.74
N TRP A 56 3.30 14.84 -15.80
CA TRP A 56 1.96 14.54 -16.30
C TRP A 56 1.08 13.94 -15.20
N ALA A 57 1.53 12.88 -14.53
CA ALA A 57 0.75 12.20 -13.50
C ALA A 57 0.36 13.12 -12.34
N ILE A 58 1.28 13.97 -11.88
CA ILE A 58 1.01 14.95 -10.82
C ILE A 58 -0.03 15.96 -11.30
N GLY A 59 0.04 16.43 -12.55
CA GLY A 59 -0.93 17.31 -13.14
C GLY A 59 -2.35 16.72 -13.15
N GLU A 60 -2.49 15.46 -13.60
CA GLU A 60 -3.77 14.72 -13.58
C GLU A 60 -4.32 14.55 -12.16
N ILE A 61 -3.47 14.19 -11.21
CA ILE A 61 -3.87 14.07 -9.79
C ILE A 61 -4.38 15.41 -9.26
N HIS A 62 -3.68 16.49 -9.54
CA HIS A 62 -4.10 17.84 -9.09
C HIS A 62 -5.42 18.27 -9.75
N ALA A 63 -5.64 17.97 -11.02
CA ALA A 63 -6.89 18.26 -11.71
C ALA A 63 -8.08 17.53 -11.07
N ILE A 64 -7.93 16.23 -10.79
CA ILE A 64 -8.95 15.41 -10.09
C ILE A 64 -9.23 15.96 -8.69
N GLN A 65 -8.18 16.27 -7.92
CA GLN A 65 -8.31 16.83 -6.57
C GLN A 65 -8.97 18.20 -6.58
N HIS A 66 -8.62 19.06 -7.53
CA HIS A 66 -9.20 20.39 -7.68
C HIS A 66 -10.71 20.30 -8.00
N ALA A 67 -11.08 19.45 -8.95
CA ALA A 67 -12.48 19.20 -9.28
C ALA A 67 -13.30 18.78 -8.06
N ALA A 68 -12.76 17.85 -7.26
CA ALA A 68 -13.43 17.37 -6.04
C ALA A 68 -13.57 18.48 -4.98
N ARG A 69 -12.52 19.29 -4.76
CA ARG A 69 -12.50 20.36 -3.75
C ARG A 69 -13.32 21.58 -4.16
N SER A 70 -13.51 21.81 -5.45
CA SER A 70 -14.37 22.88 -5.98
C SER A 70 -15.86 22.52 -6.02
N GLY A 71 -16.27 21.38 -5.48
CA GLY A 71 -17.66 20.93 -5.45
C GLY A 71 -18.18 20.33 -6.76
N LYS A 72 -17.29 20.08 -7.74
CA LYS A 72 -17.61 19.47 -9.03
C LYS A 72 -16.78 18.18 -9.24
N PRO A 73 -16.93 17.15 -8.39
CA PRO A 73 -16.13 15.94 -8.49
C PRO A 73 -16.39 15.22 -9.81
N ILE A 74 -15.30 14.69 -10.39
CA ILE A 74 -15.41 13.75 -11.50
C ILE A 74 -15.95 12.44 -10.93
N MET A 75 -17.10 11.98 -11.41
CA MET A 75 -17.82 10.82 -10.84
C MET A 75 -17.01 9.52 -10.86
N LYS A 76 -16.23 9.31 -11.90
CA LYS A 76 -15.31 8.17 -12.02
C LYS A 76 -13.97 8.66 -12.53
N PRO A 77 -13.14 9.24 -11.65
CA PRO A 77 -11.85 9.77 -12.07
C PRO A 77 -10.93 8.64 -12.53
N ARG A 78 -10.28 8.83 -13.67
CA ARG A 78 -9.23 7.93 -14.13
C ARG A 78 -7.91 8.41 -13.57
N TRP A 79 -7.39 7.67 -12.59
CA TRP A 79 -6.12 8.01 -11.95
C TRP A 79 -4.95 7.62 -12.84
N PRO A 80 -3.86 8.37 -12.85
CA PRO A 80 -2.68 8.01 -13.62
C PRO A 80 -1.98 6.79 -13.04
N ILE A 81 -1.40 5.98 -13.91
CA ILE A 81 -0.44 4.92 -13.61
C ILE A 81 0.75 5.03 -14.55
N ILE A 82 1.95 4.88 -14.02
CA ILE A 82 3.19 4.82 -14.82
C ILE A 82 3.61 3.35 -14.89
N ILE A 83 3.90 2.86 -16.09
CA ILE A 83 4.50 1.54 -16.33
C ILE A 83 5.95 1.78 -16.74
N LEU A 84 6.86 1.49 -15.81
CA LEU A 84 8.30 1.62 -16.05
C LEU A 84 8.84 0.28 -16.56
N ARG A 85 9.32 0.24 -17.79
CA ARG A 85 9.91 -0.96 -18.40
C ARG A 85 11.42 -0.82 -18.47
N THR A 86 12.12 -1.71 -17.79
CA THR A 86 13.59 -1.82 -17.88
C THR A 86 13.97 -3.30 -17.94
N PRO A 87 15.15 -3.66 -18.46
CA PRO A 87 15.69 -4.98 -18.25
C PRO A 87 15.88 -5.24 -16.75
N LYS A 88 15.71 -6.49 -16.32
CA LYS A 88 16.04 -6.86 -14.93
C LYS A 88 17.53 -6.63 -14.67
N GLY A 89 17.88 -5.99 -13.57
CA GLY A 89 19.26 -5.62 -13.25
C GLY A 89 19.80 -4.44 -14.08
N TRP A 90 18.90 -3.66 -14.71
CA TRP A 90 19.26 -2.47 -15.48
C TRP A 90 20.18 -1.54 -14.68
N SER A 91 21.14 -0.93 -15.37
CA SER A 91 22.25 -0.14 -14.85
C SER A 91 23.36 -0.95 -14.14
N GLY A 92 23.17 -2.23 -13.89
CA GLY A 92 24.18 -3.14 -13.34
C GLY A 92 25.18 -3.65 -14.39
N PRO A 93 25.99 -4.64 -14.02
CA PRO A 93 26.85 -5.35 -14.96
C PRO A 93 26.01 -6.03 -16.05
N LYS A 94 26.44 -5.91 -17.32
CA LYS A 94 25.74 -6.55 -18.43
C LYS A 94 26.06 -8.03 -18.54
N GLU A 95 27.33 -8.36 -18.36
CA GLU A 95 27.88 -9.70 -18.51
C GLU A 95 29.08 -9.89 -17.58
N ILE A 96 29.27 -11.11 -17.07
CA ILE A 96 30.44 -11.54 -16.34
C ILE A 96 30.69 -13.04 -16.63
N HIS A 97 31.95 -13.44 -16.82
CA HIS A 97 32.31 -14.83 -17.13
C HIS A 97 31.53 -15.43 -18.33
N ASN A 98 31.31 -14.65 -19.40
CA ASN A 98 30.48 -15.01 -20.55
C ASN A 98 29.02 -15.34 -20.20
N GLN A 99 28.51 -14.79 -19.10
CA GLN A 99 27.14 -15.01 -18.63
C GLN A 99 26.40 -13.68 -18.52
N PHE A 100 25.25 -13.56 -19.17
CA PHE A 100 24.42 -12.38 -19.10
C PHE A 100 23.86 -12.17 -17.68
N ILE A 101 24.08 -11.00 -17.11
CA ILE A 101 23.54 -10.56 -15.83
C ILE A 101 22.32 -9.70 -16.07
N GLU A 102 22.47 -8.57 -16.77
CA GLU A 102 21.34 -7.70 -17.11
C GLU A 102 20.36 -8.45 -18.02
N GLY A 103 19.05 -8.27 -17.76
CA GLY A 103 17.98 -8.95 -18.49
C GLY A 103 17.80 -10.43 -18.16
N SER A 104 18.50 -10.93 -17.15
CA SER A 104 18.44 -12.33 -16.73
C SER A 104 18.18 -12.49 -15.23
N PHE A 105 17.92 -13.73 -14.79
CA PHE A 105 17.74 -14.03 -13.36
C PHE A 105 19.04 -13.90 -12.56
N HIS A 106 20.22 -13.91 -13.20
CA HIS A 106 21.52 -13.76 -12.54
C HIS A 106 21.68 -12.39 -11.88
N SER A 107 20.90 -11.37 -12.30
CA SER A 107 20.84 -10.07 -11.62
C SER A 107 19.99 -10.06 -10.35
N HIS A 108 19.38 -11.21 -9.96
CA HIS A 108 18.57 -11.29 -8.77
C HIS A 108 19.44 -11.36 -7.51
N GLN A 109 19.16 -10.53 -6.51
CA GLN A 109 19.88 -10.40 -5.23
C GLN A 109 21.33 -9.88 -5.37
N VAL A 110 22.30 -10.77 -5.65
CA VAL A 110 23.72 -10.43 -5.69
C VAL A 110 24.28 -10.78 -7.07
N PRO A 111 24.39 -9.79 -7.97
CA PRO A 111 24.84 -10.05 -9.35
C PRO A 111 26.32 -10.40 -9.47
N LEU A 112 27.16 -10.07 -8.47
CA LEU A 112 28.59 -10.37 -8.42
C LEU A 112 28.94 -11.04 -7.08
N PRO A 113 28.55 -12.32 -6.87
CA PRO A 113 28.62 -12.98 -5.58
C PRO A 113 30.05 -13.25 -5.10
N ASN A 114 31.01 -13.35 -6.02
CA ASN A 114 32.40 -13.68 -5.72
C ASN A 114 33.34 -12.46 -5.78
N ALA A 115 32.83 -11.24 -5.80
CA ALA A 115 33.64 -10.03 -5.91
C ALA A 115 34.72 -9.88 -4.79
N GLY A 116 34.56 -10.61 -3.66
CA GLY A 116 35.56 -10.66 -2.59
C GLY A 116 36.77 -11.54 -2.88
N SER A 117 36.68 -12.45 -3.87
CA SER A 117 37.72 -13.44 -4.19
C SER A 117 38.06 -13.54 -5.68
N ASP A 118 37.18 -13.08 -6.54
CA ASP A 118 37.33 -13.07 -8.00
C ASP A 118 37.69 -11.68 -8.49
N LYS A 119 38.82 -11.58 -9.22
CA LYS A 119 39.33 -10.29 -9.71
C LYS A 119 38.47 -9.67 -10.80
N GLU A 120 37.86 -10.46 -11.65
CA GLU A 120 37.00 -9.98 -12.73
C GLU A 120 35.71 -9.41 -12.16
N GLU A 121 35.07 -10.12 -11.22
CA GLU A 121 33.90 -9.60 -10.53
C GLU A 121 34.21 -8.36 -9.69
N LEU A 122 35.35 -8.29 -9.02
CA LEU A 122 35.78 -7.11 -8.27
C LEU A 122 35.95 -5.91 -9.20
N GLN A 123 36.57 -6.10 -10.35
CA GLN A 123 36.74 -5.03 -11.35
C GLN A 123 35.39 -4.58 -11.92
N ALA A 124 34.50 -5.52 -12.23
CA ALA A 124 33.14 -5.21 -12.67
C ALA A 124 32.35 -4.41 -11.62
N LEU A 125 32.47 -4.79 -10.35
CA LEU A 125 31.85 -4.06 -9.21
C LEU A 125 32.41 -2.64 -9.12
N GLN A 126 33.73 -2.46 -9.19
CA GLN A 126 34.37 -1.15 -9.15
C GLN A 126 33.89 -0.26 -10.31
N GLN A 127 33.83 -0.79 -11.52
CA GLN A 127 33.35 -0.06 -12.69
C GLN A 127 31.85 0.30 -12.55
N TRP A 128 31.04 -0.60 -12.02
CA TRP A 128 29.63 -0.36 -11.79
C TRP A 128 29.43 0.78 -10.78
N LEU A 129 30.07 0.71 -9.63
CA LEU A 129 29.97 1.76 -8.60
C LEU A 129 30.54 3.11 -9.08
N ALA A 130 31.60 3.10 -9.88
CA ALA A 130 32.20 4.32 -10.42
C ALA A 130 31.24 5.11 -11.34
N LYS A 131 30.31 4.42 -12.04
CA LYS A 131 29.30 5.07 -12.91
C LYS A 131 28.40 6.05 -12.17
N TYR A 132 28.20 5.86 -10.88
CA TYR A 132 27.36 6.76 -10.07
C TYR A 132 28.03 8.07 -9.68
N GLY A 133 29.27 8.29 -10.10
CA GLY A 133 30.02 9.53 -9.85
C GLY A 133 30.13 9.90 -8.36
N PRO A 134 30.50 8.97 -7.43
CA PRO A 134 30.42 9.24 -6.01
C PRO A 134 31.26 10.46 -5.57
N ARG A 135 32.32 10.80 -6.34
CA ARG A 135 33.13 12.01 -6.08
C ARG A 135 32.39 13.30 -6.39
N GLU A 136 31.35 13.25 -7.19
CA GLU A 136 30.50 14.40 -7.51
C GLU A 136 29.36 14.58 -6.52
N LEU A 137 29.08 13.55 -5.72
CA LEU A 137 27.99 13.53 -4.74
C LEU A 137 28.45 13.80 -3.30
N PHE A 138 29.75 13.57 -3.04
CA PHE A 138 30.33 13.69 -1.72
C PHE A 138 31.63 14.49 -1.75
N THR A 139 31.87 15.24 -0.67
CA THR A 139 33.16 15.90 -0.42
C THR A 139 34.24 14.88 -0.05
N ASP A 140 35.51 15.26 -0.04
CA ASP A 140 36.63 14.41 0.40
C ASP A 140 36.48 13.88 1.84
N ASN A 141 35.75 14.59 2.68
CA ASN A 141 35.41 14.18 4.05
C ASN A 141 34.18 13.29 4.15
N GLY A 142 33.61 12.83 3.01
CA GLY A 142 32.42 11.98 2.96
C GLY A 142 31.09 12.70 3.25
N ASN A 143 31.08 14.03 3.35
CA ASN A 143 29.84 14.77 3.49
C ASN A 143 29.16 14.93 2.13
N VAL A 144 27.82 14.87 2.13
CA VAL A 144 27.02 15.15 0.95
C VAL A 144 27.23 16.60 0.51
N ILE A 145 27.41 16.84 -0.82
CA ILE A 145 27.57 18.19 -1.37
C ILE A 145 26.28 19.02 -1.23
N ASP A 146 26.42 20.35 -1.31
CA ASP A 146 25.30 21.25 -1.04
C ASP A 146 24.19 21.15 -2.09
N ASP A 147 24.50 20.87 -3.35
CA ASP A 147 23.49 20.65 -4.40
C ASP A 147 22.57 19.48 -4.07
N VAL A 148 23.12 18.36 -3.61
CA VAL A 148 22.32 17.21 -3.16
C VAL A 148 21.55 17.54 -1.88
N LYS A 149 22.17 18.27 -0.91
CA LYS A 149 21.46 18.71 0.29
C LYS A 149 20.28 19.61 -0.01
N SER A 150 20.38 20.47 -1.05
CA SER A 150 19.34 21.43 -1.40
C SER A 150 18.00 20.79 -1.79
N VAL A 151 18.02 19.55 -2.33
CA VAL A 151 16.83 18.82 -2.71
C VAL A 151 16.24 17.96 -1.58
N ILE A 152 16.99 17.80 -0.47
CA ILE A 152 16.51 17.06 0.70
C ILE A 152 15.53 17.92 1.49
N PRO A 153 14.28 17.47 1.71
CA PRO A 153 13.33 18.25 2.48
C PRO A 153 13.81 18.49 3.90
N THR A 154 13.93 19.76 4.29
CA THR A 154 14.22 20.17 5.67
C THR A 154 12.95 20.32 6.50
N ASP A 155 11.84 20.70 5.85
CA ASP A 155 10.52 20.78 6.45
C ASP A 155 10.01 19.38 6.83
N SER A 156 9.70 19.18 8.12
CA SER A 156 9.17 17.92 8.63
C SER A 156 7.86 17.50 7.95
N ALA A 157 7.03 18.46 7.53
CA ALA A 157 5.78 18.19 6.82
C ALA A 157 6.01 17.54 5.44
N LYS A 158 7.21 17.65 4.87
CA LYS A 158 7.58 17.05 3.59
C LYS A 158 8.31 15.72 3.73
N LYS A 159 8.75 15.35 4.94
CA LYS A 159 9.47 14.10 5.19
C LYS A 159 8.48 12.94 5.32
N LEU A 160 8.78 11.81 4.66
CA LEU A 160 8.03 10.57 4.85
C LEU A 160 8.08 10.13 6.32
N GLY A 161 6.96 9.65 6.83
CA GLY A 161 6.83 9.22 8.23
C GLY A 161 6.70 10.34 9.26
N GLN A 162 6.91 11.60 8.87
CA GLN A 162 6.74 12.76 9.75
C GLN A 162 5.52 13.62 9.38
N ARG A 163 4.72 13.18 8.42
CA ARG A 163 3.53 13.92 7.99
C ARG A 163 2.43 13.83 9.04
N TYR A 164 2.22 14.92 9.74
CA TYR A 164 1.20 15.02 10.78
C TYR A 164 -0.22 14.75 10.28
N GLU A 165 -0.51 15.03 9.00
CA GLU A 165 -1.82 14.79 8.41
C GLU A 165 -2.28 13.33 8.49
N VAL A 166 -1.35 12.38 8.53
CA VAL A 166 -1.66 10.95 8.69
C VAL A 166 -2.31 10.68 10.04
N TYR A 167 -1.89 11.40 11.08
CA TYR A 167 -2.33 11.26 12.46
C TYR A 167 -3.33 12.33 12.89
N LYS A 168 -3.57 13.33 12.04
CA LYS A 168 -4.47 14.43 12.32
C LYS A 168 -5.88 13.92 12.61
N GLY A 169 -6.45 14.39 13.71
CA GLY A 169 -7.78 13.98 14.13
C GLY A 169 -7.85 12.59 14.76
N TYR A 170 -6.71 11.95 15.06
CA TYR A 170 -6.70 10.77 15.89
C TYR A 170 -7.11 11.13 17.32
N VAL A 171 -8.12 10.42 17.82
CA VAL A 171 -8.57 10.49 19.21
C VAL A 171 -8.56 9.05 19.74
N PRO A 172 -7.96 8.78 20.91
CA PRO A 172 -8.04 7.47 21.52
C PRO A 172 -9.50 7.00 21.62
N PRO A 173 -9.81 5.75 21.25
CA PRO A 173 -11.17 5.27 21.25
C PRO A 173 -11.71 5.14 22.66
N ASN A 174 -12.97 5.54 22.85
CA ASN A 174 -13.75 5.28 24.04
C ASN A 174 -14.67 4.09 23.74
N LEU A 175 -14.37 2.92 24.28
CA LEU A 175 -15.16 1.72 24.04
C LEU A 175 -16.33 1.64 25.02
N PRO A 176 -17.52 1.25 24.54
CA PRO A 176 -18.66 1.02 25.42
C PRO A 176 -18.41 -0.16 26.36
N ASP A 177 -19.04 -0.14 27.52
CA ASP A 177 -19.03 -1.29 28.44
C ASP A 177 -19.72 -2.49 27.78
N TRP A 178 -18.96 -3.53 27.50
CA TRP A 178 -19.43 -4.73 26.81
C TRP A 178 -20.50 -5.51 27.59
N GLN A 179 -20.53 -5.38 28.92
CA GLN A 179 -21.52 -6.06 29.79
C GLN A 179 -22.96 -5.63 29.47
N GLN A 180 -23.14 -4.42 28.93
CA GLN A 180 -24.45 -3.91 28.52
C GLN A 180 -25.07 -4.66 27.35
N PHE A 181 -24.27 -5.44 26.63
CA PHE A 181 -24.66 -6.19 25.40
C PHE A 181 -24.74 -7.70 25.64
N CYS A 182 -24.54 -8.16 26.88
CA CYS A 182 -24.64 -9.57 27.22
C CYS A 182 -26.10 -10.00 27.35
N ALA A 183 -26.42 -11.22 26.90
CA ALA A 183 -27.69 -11.85 27.18
C ALA A 183 -27.89 -12.01 28.68
N LYS A 184 -29.13 -11.85 29.18
CA LYS A 184 -29.45 -12.10 30.56
C LYS A 184 -29.40 -13.60 30.86
N LYS A 185 -29.14 -13.94 32.11
CA LYS A 185 -29.10 -15.34 32.56
C LYS A 185 -30.41 -16.05 32.21
N GLY A 186 -30.35 -17.11 31.41
CA GLY A 186 -31.48 -17.91 30.97
C GLY A 186 -32.08 -17.49 29.63
N GLU A 187 -31.61 -16.38 29.01
CA GLU A 187 -31.96 -15.99 27.65
C GLU A 187 -30.99 -16.58 26.66
N GLN A 188 -31.51 -16.95 25.48
CA GLN A 188 -30.67 -17.35 24.35
C GLN A 188 -30.57 -16.18 23.34
N GLU A 189 -29.40 -15.71 23.07
CA GLU A 189 -29.15 -14.67 22.09
C GLU A 189 -27.97 -15.05 21.18
N SER A 190 -27.98 -14.57 19.94
CA SER A 190 -26.83 -14.70 19.06
C SER A 190 -25.70 -13.79 19.52
N SER A 191 -24.54 -14.36 19.85
CA SER A 191 -23.34 -13.61 20.21
C SER A 191 -22.97 -12.58 19.15
N MET A 192 -23.12 -12.92 17.85
CA MET A 192 -22.81 -12.01 16.74
C MET A 192 -23.79 -10.82 16.68
N LYS A 193 -25.06 -11.00 17.06
CA LYS A 193 -25.99 -9.87 17.22
C LYS A 193 -25.59 -8.93 18.34
N ALA A 194 -25.22 -9.48 19.49
CA ALA A 194 -24.73 -8.68 20.63
C ALA A 194 -23.47 -7.87 20.25
N ILE A 195 -22.57 -8.50 19.52
CA ILE A 195 -21.36 -7.85 18.99
C ILE A 195 -21.72 -6.77 17.95
N GLY A 196 -22.67 -7.01 17.06
CA GLY A 196 -23.15 -6.00 16.13
C GLY A 196 -23.66 -4.74 16.82
N ASN A 197 -24.42 -4.90 17.91
CA ASN A 197 -24.89 -3.79 18.75
C ASN A 197 -23.74 -3.06 19.46
N LEU A 198 -22.76 -3.81 19.98
CA LEU A 198 -21.55 -3.24 20.58
C LEU A 198 -20.77 -2.40 19.58
N ILE A 199 -20.58 -2.91 18.35
CA ILE A 199 -19.88 -2.22 17.27
C ILE A 199 -20.62 -0.94 16.88
N ASP A 200 -21.93 -0.98 16.75
CA ASP A 200 -22.73 0.22 16.46
C ASP A 200 -22.52 1.30 17.54
N LYS A 201 -22.60 0.92 18.80
CA LYS A 201 -22.36 1.86 19.90
C LYS A 201 -20.93 2.41 19.90
N ALA A 202 -19.95 1.54 19.62
CA ALA A 202 -18.55 1.96 19.48
C ALA A 202 -18.38 2.94 18.30
N PHE A 203 -19.08 2.74 17.19
CA PHE A 203 -19.09 3.65 16.06
C PHE A 203 -19.67 5.03 16.42
N VAL A 204 -20.74 5.06 17.16
CA VAL A 204 -21.36 6.33 17.63
C VAL A 204 -20.39 7.11 18.52
N GLN A 205 -19.73 6.43 19.45
CA GLN A 205 -18.79 7.05 20.37
C GLN A 205 -17.47 7.47 19.73
N ASN A 206 -17.07 6.82 18.63
CA ASN A 206 -15.76 7.01 18.00
C ASN A 206 -15.87 7.27 16.48
N PRO A 207 -16.37 8.44 16.06
CA PRO A 207 -16.69 8.70 14.65
C PRO A 207 -15.47 8.66 13.71
N HIS A 208 -14.26 8.80 14.26
CA HIS A 208 -13.03 8.90 13.44
C HIS A 208 -11.98 7.82 13.71
N SER A 209 -12.23 6.92 14.68
CA SER A 209 -11.17 6.02 15.18
C SER A 209 -11.41 4.54 14.90
N ILE A 210 -12.60 4.14 14.44
CA ILE A 210 -12.97 2.73 14.25
C ILE A 210 -13.56 2.52 12.85
N ARG A 211 -13.11 1.46 12.16
CA ARG A 211 -13.69 0.96 10.90
C ARG A 211 -13.82 -0.56 10.91
N LEU A 212 -14.76 -1.05 10.13
CA LEU A 212 -14.99 -2.47 9.89
C LEU A 212 -14.67 -2.81 8.43
N PHE A 213 -13.94 -3.92 8.24
CA PHE A 213 -13.50 -4.42 6.94
C PHE A 213 -13.98 -5.85 6.80
N SER A 214 -14.98 -6.10 5.96
CA SER A 214 -15.60 -7.42 5.81
C SER A 214 -15.47 -7.94 4.39
N PRO A 215 -14.95 -9.15 4.19
CA PRO A 215 -15.03 -9.84 2.90
C PRO A 215 -16.44 -10.33 2.60
N ASP A 216 -17.25 -10.53 3.66
CA ASP A 216 -18.62 -11.03 3.58
C ASP A 216 -19.64 -9.91 3.88
N GLU A 217 -20.88 -10.11 3.49
CA GLU A 217 -21.96 -9.22 3.88
C GLU A 217 -22.20 -9.27 5.39
N LEU A 218 -22.38 -8.11 6.02
CA LEU A 218 -22.61 -8.02 7.46
C LEU A 218 -23.89 -8.73 7.90
N GLU A 219 -24.88 -8.80 7.02
CA GLU A 219 -26.15 -9.51 7.32
C GLU A 219 -25.93 -11.00 7.52
N SER A 220 -25.14 -11.64 6.66
CA SER A 220 -24.80 -13.05 6.79
C SER A 220 -23.99 -13.35 8.04
N ASN A 221 -23.18 -12.41 8.48
CA ASN A 221 -22.43 -12.46 9.74
C ASN A 221 -23.27 -12.03 10.96
N LYS A 222 -24.57 -11.74 10.80
CA LYS A 222 -25.48 -11.23 11.85
C LYS A 222 -24.98 -9.92 12.51
N LEU A 223 -24.23 -9.12 11.77
CA LEU A 223 -23.65 -7.84 12.20
C LEU A 223 -24.41 -6.63 11.65
N SER A 224 -25.60 -6.80 11.10
CA SER A 224 -26.40 -5.73 10.49
C SER A 224 -26.60 -4.52 11.39
N ALA A 225 -26.63 -4.72 12.71
CA ALA A 225 -26.74 -3.62 13.67
C ALA A 225 -25.63 -2.59 13.54
N ALA A 226 -24.42 -2.98 13.11
CA ALA A 226 -23.30 -2.07 12.88
C ALA A 226 -23.58 -1.01 11.78
N LEU A 227 -24.60 -1.20 10.97
CA LEU A 227 -25.03 -0.26 9.94
C LEU A 227 -26.11 0.74 10.41
N ALA A 228 -26.54 0.70 11.67
CA ALA A 228 -27.61 1.57 12.17
C ALA A 228 -27.25 3.07 12.12
N HIS A 229 -25.98 3.41 12.39
CA HIS A 229 -25.49 4.80 12.40
C HIS A 229 -24.35 5.07 11.43
N THR A 230 -24.07 4.15 10.50
CA THR A 230 -23.07 4.34 9.45
C THR A 230 -23.48 3.59 8.19
N GLY A 231 -22.92 3.99 7.04
CA GLY A 231 -23.10 3.30 5.78
C GLY A 231 -21.88 2.49 5.37
N ARG A 232 -22.04 1.77 4.27
CA ARG A 232 -20.94 1.16 3.54
C ARG A 232 -20.12 2.21 2.82
N ASN A 233 -18.84 1.97 2.68
CA ASN A 233 -17.94 2.85 1.93
C ASN A 233 -17.61 2.19 0.60
N PHE A 234 -18.22 2.71 -0.48
CA PHE A 234 -17.97 2.29 -1.85
C PHE A 234 -17.16 3.32 -2.63
N GLN A 235 -16.63 2.90 -3.75
CA GLN A 235 -16.08 3.83 -4.72
C GLN A 235 -17.18 4.77 -5.23
N TRP A 236 -16.80 6.02 -5.44
CA TRP A 236 -17.69 7.00 -6.02
C TRP A 236 -17.81 6.76 -7.53
N ASP A 237 -18.96 6.31 -7.97
CA ASP A 237 -19.25 6.07 -9.37
C ASP A 237 -20.73 6.37 -9.70
N SER A 238 -21.12 6.12 -10.95
CA SER A 238 -22.50 6.37 -11.42
C SER A 238 -23.56 5.47 -10.80
N TYR A 239 -23.17 4.38 -10.14
CA TYR A 239 -24.06 3.38 -9.56
C TYR A 239 -24.13 3.47 -8.03
N SER A 240 -23.19 4.14 -7.39
CA SER A 240 -23.07 4.25 -5.95
C SER A 240 -23.09 5.70 -5.49
N ASN A 241 -24.03 6.03 -4.62
CA ASN A 241 -24.13 7.34 -3.97
C ASN A 241 -23.61 7.29 -2.53
N ALA A 242 -22.88 6.27 -2.14
CA ALA A 242 -22.34 6.12 -0.80
C ALA A 242 -21.33 7.23 -0.49
N LYS A 243 -21.66 8.09 0.45
CA LYS A 243 -20.83 9.20 0.90
C LYS A 243 -20.09 8.81 2.18
N GLY A 244 -19.09 7.94 2.06
CA GLY A 244 -18.17 7.66 3.14
C GLY A 244 -18.80 7.05 4.38
N GLY A 245 -18.98 5.75 4.38
CA GLY A 245 -19.29 4.98 5.57
C GLY A 245 -18.03 4.48 6.26
N ARG A 246 -18.21 3.80 7.40
CA ARG A 246 -17.13 3.18 8.17
C ARG A 246 -17.05 1.67 7.98
N VAL A 247 -17.93 1.11 7.17
CA VAL A 247 -17.95 -0.30 6.80
C VAL A 247 -17.44 -0.45 5.39
N ILE A 248 -16.38 -1.22 5.21
CA ILE A 248 -15.82 -1.58 3.91
C ILE A 248 -16.14 -3.04 3.67
N GLU A 249 -17.08 -3.31 2.76
CA GLU A 249 -17.44 -4.65 2.29
C GLU A 249 -16.83 -4.86 0.91
N VAL A 250 -15.90 -5.79 0.80
CA VAL A 250 -15.28 -6.16 -0.48
C VAL A 250 -15.03 -7.66 -0.46
N LEU A 251 -15.59 -8.39 -1.40
CA LEU A 251 -15.46 -9.84 -1.52
C LEU A 251 -14.00 -10.23 -1.86
N SER A 252 -13.12 -9.96 -0.93
CA SER A 252 -11.70 -10.32 -0.96
C SER A 252 -11.09 -10.11 0.43
N GLU A 253 -10.69 -11.20 1.06
CA GLU A 253 -10.00 -11.19 2.37
C GLU A 253 -8.68 -10.42 2.28
N HIS A 254 -7.94 -10.59 1.19
CA HIS A 254 -6.65 -9.91 0.98
C HIS A 254 -6.81 -8.38 0.88
N LEU A 255 -7.82 -7.89 0.14
CA LEU A 255 -8.09 -6.46 0.04
C LEU A 255 -8.56 -5.88 1.37
N CYS A 256 -9.50 -6.55 2.05
CA CYS A 256 -9.98 -6.12 3.35
C CYS A 256 -8.85 -6.05 4.38
N GLN A 257 -7.99 -7.07 4.41
CA GLN A 257 -6.82 -7.10 5.29
C GLN A 257 -5.83 -5.97 4.94
N GLY A 258 -5.56 -5.73 3.66
CA GLY A 258 -4.68 -4.66 3.21
C GLY A 258 -5.20 -3.27 3.58
N PHE A 259 -6.51 -3.02 3.40
CA PHE A 259 -7.15 -1.78 3.83
C PHE A 259 -7.09 -1.60 5.35
N MET A 260 -7.39 -2.67 6.11
CA MET A 260 -7.31 -2.65 7.55
C MET A 260 -5.89 -2.36 8.04
N GLN A 261 -4.89 -3.02 7.46
CA GLN A 261 -3.48 -2.78 7.78
C GLN A 261 -3.10 -1.30 7.58
N GLY A 262 -3.42 -0.72 6.42
CA GLY A 262 -3.16 0.68 6.14
C GLY A 262 -3.87 1.63 7.12
N TYR A 263 -5.09 1.31 7.50
CA TYR A 263 -5.88 2.10 8.44
C TYR A 263 -5.32 2.03 9.87
N THR A 264 -4.99 0.83 10.35
CA THR A 264 -4.51 0.61 11.72
C THR A 264 -3.09 1.13 11.94
N LEU A 265 -2.25 1.18 10.89
CA LEU A 265 -0.93 1.83 10.95
C LEU A 265 -1.01 3.34 11.25
N THR A 266 -2.18 3.95 11.15
CA THR A 266 -2.43 5.33 11.58
C THR A 266 -2.85 5.46 13.05
N GLY A 267 -2.75 4.38 13.84
CA GLY A 267 -3.15 4.33 15.25
C GLY A 267 -4.64 4.08 15.49
N ARG A 268 -5.41 3.82 14.44
CA ARG A 268 -6.87 3.59 14.52
C ARG A 268 -7.18 2.10 14.68
N ILE A 269 -8.42 1.78 15.07
CA ILE A 269 -8.90 0.41 15.28
C ILE A 269 -9.59 -0.10 14.03
N GLY A 270 -9.15 -1.26 13.53
CA GLY A 270 -9.80 -2.03 12.48
C GLY A 270 -10.48 -3.27 13.05
N ILE A 271 -11.70 -3.54 12.63
CA ILE A 271 -12.45 -4.76 12.94
C ILE A 271 -12.56 -5.57 11.65
N PHE A 272 -12.24 -6.86 11.72
CA PHE A 272 -12.30 -7.76 10.56
C PHE A 272 -13.13 -9.01 10.93
N PRO A 273 -14.41 -9.07 10.56
CA PRO A 273 -15.19 -10.29 10.66
C PRO A 273 -14.88 -11.24 9.50
N SER A 274 -14.86 -12.54 9.77
CA SER A 274 -14.72 -13.57 8.75
C SER A 274 -15.42 -14.86 9.20
N TYR A 275 -15.87 -15.67 8.27
CA TYR A 275 -16.26 -17.05 8.57
C TYR A 275 -15.03 -17.88 8.96
N GLU A 276 -15.23 -18.79 9.90
CA GLU A 276 -14.18 -19.69 10.37
C GLU A 276 -13.49 -20.45 9.22
N SER A 277 -14.26 -20.93 8.26
CA SER A 277 -13.76 -21.65 7.08
C SER A 277 -12.79 -20.84 6.21
N PHE A 278 -12.83 -19.51 6.28
CA PHE A 278 -11.97 -18.63 5.47
C PHE A 278 -10.78 -18.05 6.24
N LEU A 279 -10.64 -18.34 7.53
CA LEU A 279 -9.51 -17.86 8.34
C LEU A 279 -8.14 -18.29 7.80
N GLY A 280 -8.07 -19.42 7.10
CA GLY A 280 -6.85 -19.85 6.41
C GLY A 280 -6.39 -18.87 5.33
N ILE A 281 -7.31 -18.21 4.64
CA ILE A 281 -7.00 -17.18 3.62
C ILE A 281 -6.42 -15.93 4.30
N VAL A 282 -7.02 -15.51 5.41
CA VAL A 282 -6.61 -14.32 6.16
C VAL A 282 -5.24 -14.53 6.84
N HIS A 283 -4.92 -15.75 7.25
CA HIS A 283 -3.75 -16.07 8.05
C HIS A 283 -2.43 -15.55 7.44
N THR A 284 -2.23 -15.74 6.13
CA THR A 284 -0.98 -15.33 5.46
C THR A 284 -0.75 -13.82 5.55
N MET A 285 -1.80 -13.04 5.37
CA MET A 285 -1.74 -11.58 5.48
C MET A 285 -1.58 -11.12 6.94
N MET A 286 -2.17 -11.85 7.89
CA MET A 286 -1.98 -11.58 9.32
C MET A 286 -0.53 -11.79 9.75
N VAL A 287 0.12 -12.85 9.30
CA VAL A 287 1.54 -13.11 9.57
C VAL A 287 2.41 -11.97 9.03
N GLN A 288 2.11 -11.49 7.81
CA GLN A 288 2.79 -10.35 7.22
C GLN A 288 2.58 -9.09 8.06
N TYR A 289 1.33 -8.81 8.46
CA TYR A 289 1.00 -7.67 9.30
C TYR A 289 1.71 -7.72 10.66
N ALA A 290 1.77 -8.88 11.30
CA ALA A 290 2.49 -9.07 12.56
C ALA A 290 3.99 -8.73 12.44
N LYS A 291 4.62 -9.01 11.28
CA LYS A 291 6.00 -8.58 11.03
C LYS A 291 6.14 -7.06 10.96
N PHE A 292 5.20 -6.37 10.31
CA PHE A 292 5.15 -4.91 10.32
C PHE A 292 5.04 -4.36 11.74
N MET A 293 4.17 -4.94 12.54
CA MET A 293 3.97 -4.52 13.93
C MET A 293 5.22 -4.67 14.77
N LYS A 294 5.98 -5.77 14.60
CA LYS A 294 7.27 -5.94 15.29
C LYS A 294 8.28 -4.85 14.95
N MET A 295 8.25 -4.33 13.72
CA MET A 295 9.16 -3.26 13.30
C MET A 295 8.74 -1.88 13.84
N VAL A 296 7.44 -1.66 14.07
CA VAL A 296 6.89 -0.38 14.54
C VAL A 296 6.98 -0.25 16.07
N LEU A 297 6.78 -1.34 16.81
CA LEU A 297 6.77 -1.34 18.28
C LEU A 297 8.05 -0.81 18.96
N PRO A 298 9.26 -1.05 18.46
CA PRO A 298 10.48 -0.55 19.08
C PRO A 298 10.76 0.94 18.80
N HIS A 299 9.98 1.60 17.94
CA HIS A 299 10.28 2.97 17.55
C HIS A 299 9.82 3.97 18.63
N PRO A 300 10.65 4.98 19.01
CA PRO A 300 10.31 5.96 20.06
C PRO A 300 9.11 6.85 19.73
N TYR A 301 8.62 6.82 18.50
CA TYR A 301 7.37 7.46 18.08
C TYR A 301 6.17 6.51 18.20
N ASN A 302 6.10 5.74 19.28
CA ASN A 302 5.00 4.82 19.59
C ASN A 302 3.64 5.53 19.69
N LEU A 303 3.09 5.93 18.53
CA LEU A 303 1.68 6.30 18.36
C LEU A 303 0.78 5.07 18.11
N VAL A 304 1.37 3.89 18.06
CA VAL A 304 0.66 2.64 17.88
C VAL A 304 0.37 2.06 19.27
N TYR A 305 -0.55 2.68 19.98
CA TYR A 305 -1.19 2.05 21.12
C TYR A 305 -2.04 0.89 20.60
N GLU A 306 -1.74 -0.31 21.10
CA GLU A 306 -2.50 -1.55 20.95
C GLU A 306 -3.42 -1.63 19.72
N ILE A 307 -2.86 -2.14 18.61
CA ILE A 307 -3.69 -2.55 17.49
C ILE A 307 -4.38 -3.83 17.90
N GLN A 308 -5.62 -3.72 18.33
CA GLN A 308 -6.48 -4.86 18.60
C GLN A 308 -7.03 -5.36 17.26
N LEU A 309 -6.49 -6.48 16.81
CA LEU A 309 -7.09 -7.26 15.74
C LEU A 309 -8.17 -8.13 16.37
N THR A 310 -9.42 -7.77 16.19
CA THR A 310 -10.54 -8.60 16.62
C THR A 310 -11.00 -9.44 15.46
N LEU A 311 -10.61 -10.70 15.44
CA LEU A 311 -11.14 -11.72 14.53
C LEU A 311 -12.36 -12.34 15.18
N TYR A 312 -13.46 -12.33 14.48
CA TYR A 312 -14.67 -13.04 14.86
C TYR A 312 -14.91 -14.21 13.92
N THR A 313 -15.04 -15.38 14.55
CA THR A 313 -15.51 -16.57 13.86
C THR A 313 -16.98 -16.75 14.24
N GLY A 314 -17.85 -16.70 13.28
CA GLY A 314 -19.26 -17.06 13.47
C GLY A 314 -19.47 -18.54 13.20
N PRO A 315 -20.45 -19.20 13.84
CA PRO A 315 -20.86 -20.56 13.50
C PRO A 315 -21.51 -20.60 12.11
#